data_dffd85e0b1c39331c826b8b782c18f40
#
_entry.id   dffd85e0b1c39331c826b8b782c18f40
#
_cell.length_a   1.000
_cell.length_b   1.000
_cell.length_c   1.000
_cell.angle_alpha   90.00
_cell.angle_beta   90.00
_cell.angle_gamma   90.00
#
_symmetry.space_group_name_H-M   'P 1'
#
loop_
_entity.id
_entity.type
_entity.pdbx_description
1 polymer ?
#
loop_
_entity_poly.entity_id
_entity_poly.type
_entity_poly.pdbx_seq_one_letter_code
_entity_poly.pdbx_strand_id
1 'polypeptide(L)'
;MENLLTLDSLISLLTLTFLEIVLGIDNIIFISITASRLPQESQAKARNIGLALAMVFRIVLLFGISILISLQQPFAHIHSTFFSAAPTGQAIILFIGGLFLLYKATNEIFQKLEGEEPHIDAHQKGKKYAAFSQIVTQIALINLVFSIDSILTAIGLSNNILVMILAVVVSALIMMGFSGPVGRFVNNHPSLQVLGLSFLIMIGFMLIAEASHDSELSILGNTIGQIPKGYLYFSIAFSVFVEFINIRMRKKSPKPVEMRDLKNQAEDEGII
;
A
#
# COMPACT_ATOMS: atom_id res chain seq x y z
N MET A 1 13.58 30.27 -13.95
CA MET A 1 12.66 30.01 -12.83
C MET A 1 11.26 30.21 -13.39
N GLU A 2 10.58 29.14 -13.78
CA GLU A 2 9.19 29.21 -14.20
C GLU A 2 8.37 29.71 -13.03
N ASN A 3 7.48 30.68 -13.28
CA ASN A 3 6.65 31.27 -12.25
C ASN A 3 5.72 30.19 -11.67
N LEU A 4 5.94 29.81 -10.42
CA LEU A 4 5.06 28.90 -9.64
C LEU A 4 3.59 29.41 -9.56
N LEU A 5 3.38 30.69 -9.87
CA LEU A 5 2.09 31.37 -9.82
C LEU A 5 1.36 31.42 -11.18
N THR A 6 1.76 30.61 -12.15
CA THR A 6 0.97 30.46 -13.38
C THR A 6 -0.23 29.54 -13.13
N LEU A 7 -1.31 29.79 -13.87
CA LEU A 7 -2.52 28.95 -13.78
C LEU A 7 -2.20 27.48 -14.06
N ASP A 8 -1.33 27.20 -15.03
CA ASP A 8 -0.89 25.87 -15.41
C ASP A 8 -0.11 25.16 -14.27
N SER A 9 0.77 25.90 -13.58
CA SER A 9 1.51 25.36 -12.42
C SER A 9 0.56 25.04 -11.25
N LEU A 10 -0.47 25.88 -11.04
CA LEU A 10 -1.47 25.66 -9.99
C LEU A 10 -2.34 24.42 -10.30
N ILE A 11 -2.79 24.29 -11.54
CA ILE A 11 -3.56 23.12 -12.00
C ILE A 11 -2.72 21.84 -11.86
N SER A 12 -1.46 21.89 -12.30
CA SER A 12 -0.52 20.76 -12.15
C SER A 12 -0.31 20.41 -10.68
N LEU A 13 -0.11 21.40 -9.80
CA LEU A 13 0.04 21.16 -8.36
C LEU A 13 -1.20 20.50 -7.76
N LEU A 14 -2.39 20.98 -8.06
CA LEU A 14 -3.64 20.41 -7.54
C LEU A 14 -3.85 18.99 -8.07
N THR A 15 -3.63 18.79 -9.37
CA THR A 15 -3.78 17.47 -10.00
C THR A 15 -2.80 16.46 -9.42
N LEU A 16 -1.51 16.83 -9.32
CA LEU A 16 -0.49 15.95 -8.73
C LEU A 16 -0.78 15.69 -7.25
N THR A 17 -1.15 16.70 -6.47
CA THR A 17 -1.49 16.52 -5.05
C THR A 17 -2.68 15.57 -4.89
N PHE A 18 -3.73 15.76 -5.71
CA PHE A 18 -4.90 14.87 -5.69
C PHE A 18 -4.52 13.44 -6.07
N LEU A 19 -3.73 13.29 -7.11
CA LEU A 19 -3.27 11.97 -7.59
C LEU A 19 -2.40 11.27 -6.54
N GLU A 20 -1.50 12.00 -5.89
CA GLU A 20 -0.67 11.51 -4.78
C GLU A 20 -1.51 11.06 -3.57
N ILE A 21 -2.59 11.78 -3.24
CA ILE A 21 -3.51 11.38 -2.16
C ILE A 21 -4.26 10.12 -2.56
N VAL A 22 -4.79 10.05 -3.77
CA VAL A 22 -5.53 8.87 -4.27
C VAL A 22 -4.62 7.65 -4.30
N LEU A 23 -3.39 7.79 -4.82
CA LEU A 23 -2.36 6.74 -4.83
C LEU A 23 -1.84 6.41 -3.44
N GLY A 24 -2.08 7.25 -2.44
CA GLY A 24 -1.61 7.07 -1.07
C GLY A 24 -2.67 6.52 -0.11
N ILE A 25 -3.91 6.31 -0.54
CA ILE A 25 -4.98 5.79 0.34
C ILE A 25 -4.65 4.38 0.84
N ASP A 26 -4.24 3.51 -0.04
CA ASP A 26 -3.81 2.15 0.26
C ASP A 26 -2.57 2.16 1.17
N ASN A 27 -1.65 3.08 0.95
CA ASN A 27 -0.49 3.28 1.82
C ASN A 27 -0.90 3.64 3.26
N ILE A 28 -1.90 4.53 3.45
CA ILE A 28 -2.40 4.89 4.78
C ILE A 28 -3.01 3.66 5.47
N ILE A 29 -3.78 2.86 4.77
CA ILE A 29 -4.39 1.63 5.29
C ILE A 29 -3.30 0.65 5.70
N PHE A 30 -2.32 0.39 4.82
CA PHE A 30 -1.20 -0.50 5.10
C PHE A 30 -0.36 -0.02 6.29
N ILE A 31 0.02 1.27 6.31
CA ILE A 31 0.79 1.87 7.41
C ILE A 31 0.01 1.72 8.73
N SER A 32 -1.30 1.88 8.70
CA SER A 32 -2.15 1.75 9.88
C SER A 32 -2.19 0.31 10.39
N ILE A 33 -2.33 -0.68 9.49
CA ILE A 33 -2.30 -2.10 9.82
C ILE A 33 -0.93 -2.50 10.36
N THR A 34 0.15 -2.08 9.71
CA THR A 34 1.51 -2.42 10.12
C THR A 34 1.87 -1.77 11.47
N ALA A 35 1.48 -0.50 11.69
CA ALA A 35 1.70 0.19 12.94
C ALA A 35 0.84 -0.38 14.09
N SER A 36 -0.31 -1.01 13.82
CA SER A 36 -1.17 -1.59 14.87
C SER A 36 -0.52 -2.73 15.64
N ARG A 37 0.55 -3.32 15.12
CA ARG A 37 1.38 -4.31 15.82
C ARG A 37 2.20 -3.73 16.96
N LEU A 38 2.35 -2.40 17.02
CA LEU A 38 3.02 -1.73 18.11
C LEU A 38 2.04 -1.38 19.22
N PRO A 39 2.54 -1.22 20.46
CA PRO A 39 1.74 -0.66 21.55
C PRO A 39 1.09 0.67 21.15
N GLN A 40 -0.15 0.93 21.59
CA GLN A 40 -0.95 2.10 21.19
C GLN A 40 -0.20 3.43 21.27
N GLU A 41 0.64 3.61 22.30
CA GLU A 41 1.47 4.80 22.50
C GLU A 41 2.48 5.05 21.36
N SER A 42 2.94 3.98 20.70
CA SER A 42 3.96 4.03 19.66
C SER A 42 3.39 4.06 18.23
N GLN A 43 2.12 3.70 18.06
CA GLN A 43 1.49 3.58 16.72
C GLN A 43 1.48 4.91 15.96
N ALA A 44 1.04 5.99 16.60
CA ALA A 44 0.98 7.31 15.98
C ALA A 44 2.38 7.79 15.56
N LYS A 45 3.37 7.57 16.43
CA LYS A 45 4.76 7.92 16.16
C LYS A 45 5.33 7.13 14.99
N ALA A 46 5.09 5.82 14.93
CA ALA A 46 5.54 4.96 13.84
C ALA A 46 4.92 5.37 12.50
N ARG A 47 3.62 5.66 12.47
CA ARG A 47 2.94 6.15 11.26
C ARG A 47 3.54 7.47 10.76
N ASN A 48 3.67 8.44 11.64
CA ASN A 48 4.17 9.77 11.26
C ASN A 48 5.63 9.72 10.81
N ILE A 49 6.49 8.95 11.50
CA ILE A 49 7.89 8.77 11.07
C ILE A 49 7.95 8.01 9.74
N GLY A 50 7.14 6.96 9.56
CA GLY A 50 7.07 6.22 8.31
C GLY A 50 6.66 7.09 7.13
N LEU A 51 5.61 7.92 7.30
CA LEU A 51 5.17 8.87 6.27
C LEU A 51 6.21 9.97 6.00
N ALA A 52 6.85 10.49 7.04
CA ALA A 52 7.92 11.49 6.90
C ALA A 52 9.12 10.92 6.14
N LEU A 53 9.55 9.69 6.45
CA LEU A 53 10.61 9.00 5.73
C LEU A 53 10.21 8.75 4.26
N ALA A 54 8.97 8.32 4.02
CA ALA A 54 8.45 8.15 2.67
C ALA A 54 8.51 9.45 1.87
N MET A 55 8.09 10.58 2.47
CA MET A 55 8.20 11.90 1.87
C MET A 55 9.65 12.27 1.53
N VAL A 56 10.57 12.08 2.48
CA VAL A 56 12.00 12.37 2.26
C VAL A 56 12.57 11.51 1.13
N PHE A 57 12.31 10.20 1.12
CA PHE A 57 12.76 9.32 0.05
C PHE A 57 12.20 9.75 -1.31
N ARG A 58 10.92 10.13 -1.37
CA ARG A 58 10.30 10.60 -2.60
C ARG A 58 10.94 11.90 -3.11
N ILE A 59 11.26 12.84 -2.22
CA ILE A 59 11.98 14.08 -2.57
C ILE A 59 13.40 13.76 -3.07
N VAL A 60 14.12 12.85 -2.40
CA VAL A 60 15.46 12.43 -2.83
C VAL A 60 15.40 11.76 -4.21
N LEU A 61 14.41 10.92 -4.46
CA LEU A 61 14.20 10.29 -5.77
C LEU A 61 13.86 11.31 -6.85
N LEU A 62 13.11 12.37 -6.55
CA LEU A 62 12.84 13.47 -7.48
C LEU A 62 14.12 14.22 -7.87
N PHE A 63 15.05 14.43 -6.95
CA PHE A 63 16.37 14.97 -7.31
C PHE A 63 17.19 13.97 -8.14
N GLY A 64 16.99 12.67 -7.92
CA GLY A 64 17.59 11.59 -8.71
C GLY A 64 16.83 11.24 -10.00
N ILE A 65 15.97 12.11 -10.50
CA ILE A 65 15.07 11.88 -11.64
C ILE A 65 15.80 11.34 -12.88
N SER A 66 16.98 11.85 -13.18
CA SER A 66 17.80 11.41 -14.31
C SER A 66 18.23 9.94 -14.16
N ILE A 67 18.47 9.49 -12.93
CA ILE A 67 18.79 8.09 -12.62
C ILE A 67 17.54 7.23 -12.85
N LEU A 68 16.38 7.67 -12.36
CA LEU A 68 15.11 6.96 -12.55
C LEU A 68 14.76 6.79 -14.03
N ILE A 69 14.92 7.83 -14.84
CA ILE A 69 14.72 7.77 -16.30
C ILE A 69 15.72 6.79 -16.96
N SER A 70 16.98 6.79 -16.51
CA SER A 70 17.97 5.84 -17.04
C SER A 70 17.65 4.39 -16.72
N LEU A 71 16.97 4.13 -15.59
CA LEU A 71 16.52 2.79 -15.21
C LEU A 71 15.39 2.25 -16.09
N GLN A 72 14.73 3.08 -16.88
CA GLN A 72 13.71 2.66 -17.85
C GLN A 72 14.31 2.09 -19.12
N GLN A 73 15.60 2.34 -19.37
CA GLN A 73 16.26 1.81 -20.56
C GLN A 73 16.62 0.34 -20.37
N PRO A 74 16.33 -0.53 -21.34
CA PRO A 74 16.72 -1.93 -21.29
C PRO A 74 18.25 -2.05 -21.33
N PHE A 75 18.81 -2.85 -20.45
CA PHE A 75 20.24 -3.15 -20.42
C PHE A 75 20.62 -4.42 -21.20
N ALA A 76 19.63 -5.22 -21.60
CA ALA A 76 19.79 -6.41 -22.41
C ALA A 76 18.55 -6.64 -23.26
N HIS A 77 18.72 -7.28 -24.42
CA HIS A 77 17.62 -7.79 -25.23
C HIS A 77 17.80 -9.30 -25.34
N ILE A 78 16.85 -10.04 -24.81
CA ILE A 78 16.84 -11.49 -24.79
C ILE A 78 15.78 -11.96 -25.78
N HIS A 79 16.21 -12.68 -26.82
CA HIS A 79 15.31 -13.26 -27.80
C HIS A 79 15.52 -14.78 -27.83
N SER A 80 14.44 -15.50 -27.55
CA SER A 80 14.38 -16.95 -27.69
C SER A 80 13.15 -17.33 -28.51
N THR A 81 13.09 -18.54 -28.99
CA THR A 81 11.94 -19.03 -29.78
C THR A 81 10.63 -19.02 -28.96
N PHE A 82 10.72 -19.15 -27.65
CA PHE A 82 9.55 -19.23 -26.75
C PHE A 82 9.31 -17.97 -25.94
N PHE A 83 10.31 -17.10 -25.82
CA PHE A 83 10.19 -15.93 -24.98
C PHE A 83 11.12 -14.80 -25.46
N SER A 84 10.64 -13.55 -25.37
CA SER A 84 11.46 -12.37 -25.53
C SER A 84 11.29 -11.42 -24.36
N ALA A 85 12.37 -10.75 -23.98
CA ALA A 85 12.34 -9.76 -22.89
C ALA A 85 13.45 -8.71 -23.11
N ALA A 86 13.15 -7.49 -22.72
CA ALA A 86 14.09 -6.37 -22.66
C ALA A 86 14.13 -5.83 -21.20
N PRO A 87 14.81 -6.53 -20.26
CA PRO A 87 14.79 -6.18 -18.86
C PRO A 87 15.34 -4.77 -18.61
N THR A 88 14.61 -4.01 -17.81
CA THR A 88 14.97 -2.67 -17.35
C THR A 88 15.26 -2.68 -15.86
N GLY A 89 16.04 -1.72 -15.38
CA GLY A 89 16.28 -1.58 -13.93
C GLY A 89 15.00 -1.32 -13.14
N GLN A 90 14.09 -0.53 -13.72
CA GLN A 90 12.75 -0.27 -13.14
C GLN A 90 11.96 -1.58 -13.00
N ALA A 91 11.87 -2.37 -14.06
CA ALA A 91 11.14 -3.63 -14.03
C ALA A 91 11.64 -4.60 -12.95
N ILE A 92 12.96 -4.68 -12.74
CA ILE A 92 13.53 -5.49 -11.66
C ILE A 92 13.08 -5.01 -10.29
N ILE A 93 13.10 -3.69 -10.04
CA ILE A 93 12.69 -3.13 -8.75
C ILE A 93 11.19 -3.38 -8.52
N LEU A 94 10.34 -3.16 -9.53
CA LEU A 94 8.90 -3.41 -9.44
C LEU A 94 8.59 -4.90 -9.22
N PHE A 95 9.31 -5.79 -9.90
CA PHE A 95 9.14 -7.24 -9.75
C PHE A 95 9.50 -7.71 -8.34
N ILE A 96 10.68 -7.30 -7.81
CA ILE A 96 11.12 -7.62 -6.46
C ILE A 96 10.16 -7.02 -5.42
N GLY A 97 9.74 -5.75 -5.63
CA GLY A 97 8.77 -5.07 -4.79
C GLY A 97 7.42 -5.78 -4.76
N GLY A 98 6.92 -6.21 -5.93
CA GLY A 98 5.69 -6.98 -6.05
C GLY A 98 5.75 -8.32 -5.32
N LEU A 99 6.83 -9.09 -5.50
CA LEU A 99 7.05 -10.35 -4.76
C LEU A 99 7.13 -10.12 -3.24
N PHE A 100 7.82 -9.06 -2.81
CA PHE A 100 7.89 -8.71 -1.40
C PHE A 100 6.50 -8.39 -0.82
N LEU A 101 5.67 -7.63 -1.57
CA LEU A 101 4.30 -7.33 -1.13
C LEU A 101 3.43 -8.59 -1.05
N LEU A 102 3.51 -9.49 -2.04
CA LEU A 102 2.77 -10.75 -2.03
C LEU A 102 3.14 -11.59 -0.81
N TYR A 103 4.43 -11.81 -0.60
CA TYR A 103 4.93 -12.55 0.55
C TYR A 103 4.46 -11.92 1.87
N LYS A 104 4.62 -10.60 1.99
CA LYS A 104 4.30 -9.88 3.23
C LYS A 104 2.81 -9.88 3.53
N ALA A 105 1.97 -9.57 2.53
CA ALA A 105 0.53 -9.52 2.71
C ALA A 105 -0.04 -10.91 3.03
N THR A 106 0.44 -11.95 2.35
CA THR A 106 0.01 -13.33 2.60
C THR A 106 0.38 -13.78 4.01
N ASN A 107 1.63 -13.52 4.44
CA ASN A 107 2.07 -13.87 5.79
C ASN A 107 1.30 -13.09 6.87
N GLU A 108 0.96 -11.83 6.61
CA GLU A 108 0.17 -10.98 7.51
C GLU A 108 -1.26 -11.50 7.67
N ILE A 109 -1.89 -11.91 6.55
CA ILE A 109 -3.23 -12.52 6.57
C ILE A 109 -3.18 -13.82 7.34
N PHE A 110 -2.19 -14.67 7.08
CA PHE A 110 -2.03 -15.95 7.78
C PHE A 110 -1.94 -15.75 9.31
N GLN A 111 -1.05 -14.85 9.77
CA GLN A 111 -0.91 -14.56 11.20
C GLN A 111 -2.19 -14.03 11.85
N LYS A 112 -2.99 -13.23 11.11
CA LYS A 112 -4.28 -12.73 11.62
C LYS A 112 -5.35 -13.81 11.70
N LEU A 113 -5.35 -14.76 10.80
CA LEU A 113 -6.34 -15.85 10.76
C LEU A 113 -6.00 -16.98 11.73
N GLU A 114 -4.73 -17.32 11.85
CA GLU A 114 -4.25 -18.42 12.73
C GLU A 114 -4.06 -17.97 14.19
N GLY A 115 -4.20 -16.66 14.48
CA GLY A 115 -4.07 -16.12 15.84
C GLY A 115 -2.64 -16.11 16.39
N GLU A 116 -1.63 -16.34 15.55
CA GLU A 116 -0.21 -16.23 15.89
C GLU A 116 0.26 -14.75 15.86
N GLU A 117 -0.45 -13.87 16.56
CA GLU A 117 0.10 -12.53 16.77
C GLU A 117 1.32 -12.65 17.70
N PRO A 118 2.52 -12.24 17.28
CA PRO A 118 3.66 -12.16 18.18
C PRO A 118 3.32 -11.09 19.22
N HIS A 119 2.82 -11.51 20.38
CA HIS A 119 2.69 -10.66 21.54
C HIS A 119 4.10 -10.19 21.94
N ILE A 120 4.41 -8.95 21.59
CA ILE A 120 5.64 -8.31 22.04
C ILE A 120 5.43 -8.05 23.53
N ASP A 121 5.98 -8.94 24.36
CA ASP A 121 5.96 -8.80 25.81
C ASP A 121 6.43 -7.40 26.20
N ALA A 122 5.52 -6.68 26.86
CA ALA A 122 5.71 -5.27 27.24
C ALA A 122 6.91 -5.03 28.18
N HIS A 123 7.52 -6.08 28.71
CA HIS A 123 8.52 -5.98 29.75
C HIS A 123 9.98 -5.86 29.30
N GLN A 124 10.29 -6.00 28.01
CA GLN A 124 11.66 -5.88 27.50
C GLN A 124 11.85 -4.64 26.62
N LYS A 125 12.40 -3.56 27.18
CA LYS A 125 12.67 -2.29 26.45
C LYS A 125 13.42 -2.49 25.14
N GLY A 126 14.43 -3.37 25.09
CA GLY A 126 15.20 -3.66 23.89
C GLY A 126 14.37 -4.28 22.75
N LYS A 127 13.43 -5.19 23.04
CA LYS A 127 12.53 -5.77 22.05
C LYS A 127 11.53 -4.77 21.49
N LYS A 128 11.07 -3.80 22.31
CA LYS A 128 10.18 -2.72 21.87
C LYS A 128 10.87 -1.81 20.83
N TYR A 129 12.12 -1.45 21.03
CA TYR A 129 12.87 -0.63 20.08
C TYR A 129 13.17 -1.38 18.78
N ALA A 130 13.54 -2.65 18.87
CA ALA A 130 13.76 -3.50 17.68
C ALA A 130 12.49 -3.63 16.84
N ALA A 131 11.34 -3.90 17.47
CA ALA A 131 10.06 -3.99 16.80
C ALA A 131 9.63 -2.64 16.19
N PHE A 132 9.85 -1.52 16.88
CA PHE A 132 9.56 -0.18 16.35
C PHE A 132 10.40 0.11 15.10
N SER A 133 11.72 -0.10 15.16
CA SER A 133 12.62 0.08 14.02
C SER A 133 12.23 -0.81 12.85
N GLN A 134 11.93 -2.08 13.10
CA GLN A 134 11.49 -3.02 12.06
C GLN A 134 10.22 -2.54 11.35
N ILE A 135 9.21 -2.10 12.11
CA ILE A 135 7.94 -1.58 11.56
C ILE A 135 8.19 -0.32 10.73
N VAL A 136 8.96 0.64 11.24
CA VAL A 136 9.27 1.88 10.52
C VAL A 136 10.04 1.59 9.23
N THR A 137 11.04 0.69 9.28
CA THR A 137 11.80 0.27 8.09
C THR A 137 10.89 -0.41 7.07
N GLN A 138 9.98 -1.28 7.51
CA GLN A 138 9.02 -1.94 6.62
C GLN A 138 8.09 -0.92 5.94
N ILE A 139 7.57 0.05 6.69
CA ILE A 139 6.76 1.14 6.14
C ILE A 139 7.57 1.93 5.10
N ALA A 140 8.81 2.28 5.42
CA ALA A 140 9.68 3.04 4.53
C ALA A 140 10.01 2.30 3.23
N LEU A 141 10.33 1.00 3.32
CA LEU A 141 10.65 0.17 2.15
C LEU A 141 9.46 0.04 1.19
N ILE A 142 8.27 -0.22 1.72
CA ILE A 142 7.07 -0.34 0.89
C ILE A 142 6.75 1.00 0.20
N ASN A 143 6.82 2.11 0.95
CA ASN A 143 6.62 3.42 0.36
C ASN A 143 7.69 3.78 -0.69
N LEU A 144 8.93 3.30 -0.52
CA LEU A 144 9.99 3.49 -1.52
C LEU A 144 9.61 2.80 -2.85
N VAL A 145 9.14 1.56 -2.80
CA VAL A 145 8.70 0.83 -4.01
C VAL A 145 7.57 1.58 -4.72
N PHE A 146 6.54 2.02 -4.00
CA PHE A 146 5.44 2.81 -4.57
C PHE A 146 5.87 4.18 -5.08
N SER A 147 6.93 4.76 -4.50
CA SER A 147 7.43 6.08 -4.90
C SER A 147 8.04 6.08 -6.30
N ILE A 148 8.63 4.99 -6.76
CA ILE A 148 9.23 4.91 -8.10
C ILE A 148 8.16 5.08 -9.16
N ASP A 149 7.07 4.32 -9.07
CA ASP A 149 5.96 4.39 -10.01
C ASP A 149 5.25 5.75 -9.98
N SER A 150 4.97 6.28 -8.79
CA SER A 150 4.29 7.57 -8.67
C SER A 150 5.12 8.75 -9.18
N ILE A 151 6.45 8.72 -9.00
CA ILE A 151 7.35 9.74 -9.54
C ILE A 151 7.38 9.70 -11.06
N LEU A 152 7.46 8.52 -11.67
CA LEU A 152 7.44 8.38 -13.12
C LEU A 152 6.11 8.88 -13.70
N THR A 153 5.00 8.61 -13.03
CA THR A 153 3.69 9.16 -13.38
C THR A 153 3.67 10.70 -13.25
N ALA A 154 4.28 11.25 -12.19
CA ALA A 154 4.35 12.71 -11.97
C ALA A 154 5.17 13.43 -13.06
N ILE A 155 6.26 12.82 -13.55
CA ILE A 155 7.06 13.33 -14.67
C ILE A 155 6.22 13.47 -15.94
N GLY A 156 5.33 12.52 -16.19
CA GLY A 156 4.43 12.57 -17.35
C GLY A 156 3.39 13.70 -17.27
N LEU A 157 3.12 14.23 -16.08
CA LEU A 157 2.11 15.27 -15.84
C LEU A 157 2.70 16.68 -15.64
N SER A 158 3.94 16.79 -15.22
CA SER A 158 4.59 18.07 -14.98
C SER A 158 6.09 17.95 -15.19
N ASN A 159 6.66 18.95 -15.90
CA ASN A 159 8.11 19.08 -16.07
C ASN A 159 8.75 19.94 -14.98
N ASN A 160 7.96 20.48 -14.04
CA ASN A 160 8.44 21.39 -12.99
C ASN A 160 8.68 20.62 -11.69
N ILE A 161 9.97 20.40 -11.38
CA ILE A 161 10.40 19.69 -10.17
C ILE A 161 9.90 20.34 -8.88
N LEU A 162 9.79 21.68 -8.82
CA LEU A 162 9.30 22.36 -7.63
C LEU A 162 7.82 22.11 -7.39
N VAL A 163 7.01 22.04 -8.47
CA VAL A 163 5.59 21.69 -8.40
C VAL A 163 5.45 20.24 -7.89
N MET A 164 6.26 19.31 -8.39
CA MET A 164 6.25 17.91 -7.91
C MET A 164 6.64 17.81 -6.43
N ILE A 165 7.70 18.50 -5.99
CA ILE A 165 8.11 18.50 -4.57
C ILE A 165 7.00 19.09 -3.69
N LEU A 166 6.38 20.18 -4.09
CA LEU A 166 5.27 20.79 -3.34
C LEU A 166 4.06 19.84 -3.26
N ALA A 167 3.72 19.16 -4.36
CA ALA A 167 2.65 18.17 -4.37
C ALA A 167 2.93 17.02 -3.39
N VAL A 168 4.17 16.49 -3.37
CA VAL A 168 4.60 15.45 -2.43
C VAL A 168 4.53 15.92 -0.98
N VAL A 169 4.97 17.14 -0.68
CA VAL A 169 4.94 17.68 0.68
C VAL A 169 3.50 17.89 1.14
N VAL A 170 2.67 18.53 0.32
CA VAL A 170 1.26 18.82 0.66
C VAL A 170 0.48 17.52 0.84
N SER A 171 0.61 16.55 -0.07
CA SER A 171 -0.06 15.25 0.04
C SER A 171 0.39 14.48 1.29
N ALA A 172 1.70 14.46 1.60
CA ALA A 172 2.23 13.82 2.80
C ALA A 172 1.69 14.45 4.09
N LEU A 173 1.59 15.78 4.17
CA LEU A 173 1.02 16.47 5.32
C LEU A 173 -0.48 16.14 5.50
N ILE A 174 -1.23 16.10 4.40
CA ILE A 174 -2.64 15.68 4.41
C ILE A 174 -2.75 14.22 4.88
N MET A 175 -1.94 13.32 4.33
CA MET A 175 -1.93 11.90 4.73
C MET A 175 -1.56 11.71 6.21
N MET A 176 -0.57 12.46 6.73
CA MET A 176 -0.23 12.45 8.16
C MET A 176 -1.39 12.90 9.02
N GLY A 177 -2.12 13.94 8.63
CA GLY A 177 -3.31 14.42 9.33
C GLY A 177 -4.44 13.37 9.39
N PHE A 178 -4.66 12.66 8.29
CA PHE A 178 -5.71 11.63 8.19
C PHE A 178 -5.28 10.25 8.70
N SER A 179 -4.00 9.97 8.82
CA SER A 179 -3.48 8.64 9.24
C SER A 179 -4.00 8.19 10.61
N GLY A 180 -4.21 9.12 11.54
CA GLY A 180 -4.74 8.83 12.87
C GLY A 180 -6.21 8.37 12.85
N PRO A 181 -7.14 9.16 12.30
CA PRO A 181 -8.54 8.77 12.13
C PRO A 181 -8.71 7.48 11.35
N VAL A 182 -8.03 7.34 10.19
CA VAL A 182 -8.09 6.14 9.36
C VAL A 182 -7.55 4.93 10.12
N GLY A 183 -6.41 5.07 10.82
CA GLY A 183 -5.84 3.99 11.61
C GLY A 183 -6.77 3.49 12.71
N ARG A 184 -7.43 4.40 13.45
CA ARG A 184 -8.42 4.01 14.45
C ARG A 184 -9.62 3.30 13.82
N PHE A 185 -10.10 3.80 12.69
CA PHE A 185 -11.23 3.19 11.98
C PHE A 185 -10.90 1.78 11.52
N VAL A 186 -9.75 1.58 10.90
CA VAL A 186 -9.27 0.26 10.45
C VAL A 186 -9.05 -0.70 11.63
N ASN A 187 -8.44 -0.21 12.73
CA ASN A 187 -8.18 -1.04 13.91
C ASN A 187 -9.47 -1.51 14.61
N ASN A 188 -10.55 -0.73 14.52
CA ASN A 188 -11.84 -1.08 15.09
C ASN A 188 -12.67 -2.04 14.20
N HIS A 189 -12.20 -2.32 12.98
CA HIS A 189 -12.91 -3.17 12.01
C HIS A 189 -11.96 -4.22 11.43
N PRO A 190 -11.85 -5.42 12.03
CA PRO A 190 -10.94 -6.47 11.57
C PRO A 190 -11.14 -6.87 10.11
N SER A 191 -12.39 -6.85 9.62
CA SER A 191 -12.71 -7.12 8.21
C SER A 191 -12.02 -6.13 7.25
N LEU A 192 -11.95 -4.84 7.62
CA LEU A 192 -11.22 -3.85 6.85
C LEU A 192 -9.70 -4.07 6.86
N GLN A 193 -9.17 -4.67 7.92
CA GLN A 193 -7.74 -5.01 7.96
C GLN A 193 -7.43 -6.13 6.95
N VAL A 194 -8.25 -7.19 6.93
CA VAL A 194 -8.09 -8.27 5.94
C VAL A 194 -8.30 -7.75 4.53
N LEU A 195 -9.30 -6.89 4.31
CA LEU A 195 -9.56 -6.26 3.03
C LEU A 195 -8.35 -5.42 2.56
N GLY A 196 -7.76 -4.61 3.44
CA GLY A 196 -6.56 -3.82 3.13
C GLY A 196 -5.35 -4.70 2.78
N LEU A 197 -5.16 -5.83 3.48
CA LEU A 197 -4.11 -6.79 3.15
C LEU A 197 -4.37 -7.48 1.81
N SER A 198 -5.64 -7.76 1.47
CA SER A 198 -6.02 -8.29 0.15
C SER A 198 -5.71 -7.31 -0.97
N PHE A 199 -5.86 -6.00 -0.72
CA PHE A 199 -5.44 -4.98 -1.68
C PHE A 199 -3.93 -4.97 -1.89
N LEU A 200 -3.13 -5.21 -0.84
CA LEU A 200 -1.68 -5.35 -1.00
C LEU A 200 -1.29 -6.53 -1.89
N ILE A 201 -2.01 -7.66 -1.80
CA ILE A 201 -1.82 -8.80 -2.72
C ILE A 201 -2.12 -8.35 -4.15
N MET A 202 -3.25 -7.67 -4.37
CA MET A 202 -3.64 -7.19 -5.68
C MET A 202 -2.63 -6.19 -6.26
N ILE A 203 -2.12 -5.27 -5.43
CA ILE A 203 -1.05 -4.33 -5.82
C ILE A 203 0.25 -5.08 -6.12
N GLY A 204 0.61 -6.09 -5.35
CA GLY A 204 1.78 -6.93 -5.62
C GLY A 204 1.71 -7.59 -6.99
N PHE A 205 0.56 -8.15 -7.37
CA PHE A 205 0.33 -8.68 -8.71
C PHE A 205 0.39 -7.60 -9.79
N MET A 206 -0.17 -6.42 -9.53
CA MET A 206 -0.12 -5.30 -10.47
C MET A 206 1.31 -4.84 -10.73
N LEU A 207 2.16 -4.74 -9.69
CA LEU A 207 3.58 -4.38 -9.85
C LEU A 207 4.34 -5.42 -10.67
N ILE A 208 4.04 -6.72 -10.51
CA ILE A 208 4.65 -7.79 -11.32
C ILE A 208 4.18 -7.69 -12.78
N ALA A 209 2.91 -7.40 -13.02
CA ALA A 209 2.39 -7.20 -14.38
C ALA A 209 3.01 -5.97 -15.04
N GLU A 210 3.18 -4.87 -14.29
CA GLU A 210 3.84 -3.65 -14.76
C GLU A 210 5.33 -3.91 -15.08
N ALA A 211 6.04 -4.62 -14.20
CA ALA A 211 7.42 -5.05 -14.44
C ALA A 211 7.55 -5.92 -15.71
N SER A 212 6.58 -6.80 -15.95
CA SER A 212 6.54 -7.63 -17.16
C SER A 212 6.30 -6.81 -18.42
N HIS A 213 5.42 -5.81 -18.33
CA HIS A 213 5.15 -4.86 -19.42
C HIS A 213 6.38 -3.99 -19.73
N ASP A 214 7.00 -3.41 -18.69
CA ASP A 214 8.19 -2.55 -18.81
C ASP A 214 9.42 -3.30 -19.34
N SER A 215 9.44 -4.63 -19.17
CA SER A 215 10.46 -5.52 -19.75
C SER A 215 10.11 -6.00 -21.16
N GLU A 216 9.00 -5.55 -21.75
CA GLU A 216 8.48 -6.07 -23.03
C GLU A 216 8.40 -7.61 -23.05
N LEU A 217 8.03 -8.21 -21.88
CA LEU A 217 7.99 -9.65 -21.74
C LEU A 217 6.92 -10.25 -22.63
N SER A 218 7.35 -11.10 -23.56
CA SER A 218 6.47 -11.86 -24.44
C SER A 218 6.70 -13.34 -24.27
N ILE A 219 5.63 -14.10 -24.12
CA ILE A 219 5.65 -15.56 -23.99
C ILE A 219 4.82 -16.15 -25.12
N LEU A 220 5.41 -17.03 -25.92
CA LEU A 220 4.77 -17.66 -27.09
C LEU A 220 4.15 -16.63 -28.07
N GLY A 221 4.83 -15.50 -28.25
CA GLY A 221 4.35 -14.42 -29.12
C GLY A 221 3.26 -13.51 -28.53
N ASN A 222 2.80 -13.77 -27.30
CA ASN A 222 1.85 -12.92 -26.61
C ASN A 222 2.58 -12.02 -25.60
N THR A 223 2.44 -10.70 -25.75
CA THR A 223 2.97 -9.72 -24.80
C THR A 223 2.11 -9.66 -23.54
N ILE A 224 2.76 -9.59 -22.38
CA ILE A 224 2.06 -9.36 -21.11
C ILE A 224 1.74 -7.88 -21.03
N GLY A 225 0.45 -7.55 -21.06
CA GLY A 225 -0.04 -6.18 -21.01
C GLY A 225 -0.05 -5.61 -19.58
N GLN A 226 0.00 -4.28 -19.50
CA GLN A 226 -0.19 -3.54 -18.26
C GLN A 226 -1.64 -3.66 -17.77
N ILE A 227 -1.82 -3.80 -16.47
CA ILE A 227 -3.15 -3.72 -15.84
C ILE A 227 -3.46 -2.23 -15.57
N PRO A 228 -4.50 -1.65 -16.21
CA PRO A 228 -4.84 -0.26 -15.97
C PRO A 228 -5.17 0.00 -14.49
N LYS A 229 -4.52 0.99 -13.88
CA LYS A 229 -4.69 1.35 -12.46
C LYS A 229 -6.14 1.67 -12.08
N GLY A 230 -6.96 2.08 -13.05
CA GLY A 230 -8.40 2.32 -12.85
C GLY A 230 -9.16 1.11 -12.33
N TYR A 231 -8.81 -0.11 -12.76
CA TYR A 231 -9.45 -1.33 -12.24
C TYR A 231 -9.13 -1.57 -10.77
N LEU A 232 -7.89 -1.28 -10.36
CA LEU A 232 -7.47 -1.36 -8.97
C LEU A 232 -8.28 -0.40 -8.10
N TYR A 233 -8.35 0.88 -8.49
CA TYR A 233 -9.09 1.89 -7.72
C TYR A 233 -10.58 1.60 -7.66
N PHE A 234 -11.16 1.14 -8.77
CA PHE A 234 -12.55 0.71 -8.79
C PHE A 234 -12.78 -0.46 -7.81
N SER A 235 -11.91 -1.47 -7.84
CA SER A 235 -12.01 -2.64 -6.96
C SER A 235 -11.90 -2.26 -5.49
N ILE A 236 -10.96 -1.36 -5.15
CA ILE A 236 -10.80 -0.84 -3.78
C ILE A 236 -12.06 -0.08 -3.35
N ALA A 237 -12.51 0.88 -4.17
CA ALA A 237 -13.67 1.71 -3.86
C ALA A 237 -14.95 0.85 -3.70
N PHE A 238 -15.16 -0.10 -4.61
CA PHE A 238 -16.28 -1.02 -4.56
C PHE A 238 -16.26 -1.90 -3.31
N SER A 239 -15.10 -2.50 -3.00
CA SER A 239 -14.97 -3.38 -1.84
C SER A 239 -15.14 -2.63 -0.51
N VAL A 240 -14.59 -1.42 -0.40
CA VAL A 240 -14.80 -0.55 0.78
C VAL A 240 -16.28 -0.16 0.90
N PHE A 241 -16.95 0.14 -0.21
CA PHE A 241 -18.37 0.46 -0.23
C PHE A 241 -19.22 -0.73 0.25
N VAL A 242 -18.96 -1.94 -0.25
CA VAL A 242 -19.63 -3.16 0.19
C VAL A 242 -19.40 -3.42 1.67
N GLU A 243 -18.15 -3.26 2.15
CA GLU A 243 -17.83 -3.46 3.56
C GLU A 243 -18.53 -2.41 4.46
N PHE A 244 -18.64 -1.18 4.01
CA PHE A 244 -19.41 -0.15 4.72
C PHE A 244 -20.89 -0.54 4.89
N ILE A 245 -21.50 -1.12 3.85
CA ILE A 245 -22.86 -1.66 3.92
C ILE A 245 -22.92 -2.81 4.93
N ASN A 246 -21.97 -3.75 4.87
CA ASN A 246 -21.88 -4.89 5.80
C ASN A 246 -21.77 -4.45 7.25
N ILE A 247 -20.91 -3.49 7.55
CA ILE A 247 -20.76 -2.92 8.90
C ILE A 247 -22.09 -2.31 9.39
N ARG A 248 -22.79 -1.60 8.50
CA ARG A 248 -24.09 -0.99 8.82
C ARG A 248 -25.17 -2.02 9.06
N MET A 249 -25.18 -3.11 8.29
CA MET A 249 -26.13 -4.22 8.45
C MET A 249 -25.86 -5.00 9.74
N ARG A 250 -24.62 -5.33 10.06
CA ARG A 250 -24.24 -6.05 11.29
C ARG A 250 -24.67 -5.32 12.58
N LYS A 251 -24.66 -3.97 12.57
CA LYS A 251 -25.16 -3.18 13.71
C LYS A 251 -26.67 -3.32 13.95
N LYS A 252 -27.42 -3.79 12.95
CA LYS A 252 -28.86 -3.97 13.01
C LYS A 252 -29.31 -5.42 13.25
N SER A 253 -28.39 -6.39 13.09
CA SER A 253 -28.73 -7.81 13.30
C SER A 253 -28.66 -8.16 14.77
N PRO A 254 -29.64 -8.90 15.32
CA PRO A 254 -29.50 -9.51 16.63
C PRO A 254 -28.29 -10.42 16.65
N LYS A 255 -27.65 -10.57 17.84
CA LYS A 255 -26.48 -11.45 18.00
C LYS A 255 -26.78 -12.81 17.39
N PRO A 256 -25.83 -13.42 16.63
CA PRO A 256 -25.99 -14.80 16.19
C PRO A 256 -26.28 -15.65 17.41
N VAL A 257 -27.29 -16.51 17.31
CA VAL A 257 -27.59 -17.48 18.37
C VAL A 257 -26.35 -18.39 18.44
N GLU A 258 -25.60 -18.33 19.52
CA GLU A 258 -24.47 -19.24 19.73
C GLU A 258 -25.03 -20.65 19.82
N MET A 259 -24.56 -21.56 18.98
CA MET A 259 -25.00 -22.99 19.01
C MET A 259 -24.75 -23.65 20.37
N ARG A 260 -23.84 -23.08 21.15
CA ARG A 260 -23.55 -23.47 22.54
C ARG A 260 -24.72 -23.18 23.48
N ASP A 261 -25.47 -22.08 23.27
CA ASP A 261 -26.67 -21.77 24.06
C ASP A 261 -27.82 -22.75 23.77
N LEU A 262 -27.94 -23.16 22.50
CA LEU A 262 -28.94 -24.18 22.13
C LEU A 262 -28.64 -25.54 22.75
N LYS A 263 -27.38 -25.91 22.84
CA LYS A 263 -26.97 -27.16 23.48
C LYS A 263 -27.22 -27.13 25.00
N ASN A 264 -26.88 -26.04 25.65
CA ASN A 264 -27.14 -25.84 27.10
C ASN A 264 -28.64 -25.80 27.38
N GLN A 265 -29.46 -25.16 26.52
CA GLN A 265 -30.92 -25.16 26.65
C GLN A 265 -31.50 -26.55 26.45
N ALA A 266 -31.00 -27.32 25.49
CA ALA A 266 -31.46 -28.70 25.27
C ALA A 266 -31.07 -29.66 26.43
N GLU A 267 -29.93 -29.43 27.08
CA GLU A 267 -29.50 -30.12 28.28
C GLU A 267 -30.39 -29.71 29.51
N ASP A 268 -30.69 -28.44 29.66
CA ASP A 268 -31.57 -27.93 30.74
C ASP A 268 -33.03 -28.37 30.56
N GLU A 269 -33.50 -28.54 29.31
CA GLU A 269 -34.84 -29.04 28.99
C GLU A 269 -34.91 -30.58 28.98
N GLY A 270 -33.79 -31.27 29.19
CA GLY A 270 -33.74 -32.75 29.24
C GLY A 270 -34.04 -33.42 27.92
N ILE A 271 -33.77 -32.74 26.79
CA ILE A 271 -34.01 -33.29 25.44
C ILE A 271 -32.84 -34.12 24.93
N ILE A 272 -31.61 -33.87 25.48
CA ILE A 272 -30.37 -34.62 25.22
C ILE A 272 -29.59 -34.83 26.51
#